data_ee5926a431153265f91a9de2b02404f1
#
_entry.id   ee5926a431153265f91a9de2b02404f1
#
_cell.length_a   1.000
_cell.length_b   1.000
_cell.length_c   1.000
_cell.angle_alpha   90.00
_cell.angle_beta   90.00
_cell.angle_gamma   90.00
#
_symmetry.space_group_name_H-M   'P 1'
#
loop_
_entity.id
_entity.type
_entity.pdbx_description
1 polymer ?
#
loop_
_entity_poly.entity_id
_entity_poly.type
_entity_poly.pdbx_seq_one_letter_code
_entity_poly.pdbx_strand_id
1 'polypeptide(L)'
;MNAAASHSTIYKAVLNGSMKSILDEVKAGLAQGMEPGMIVSDELIPAINEVGDLFEQQKYFLPQLIASAETMKKAIEYLEPMLSSGDETGPKVTIVIATVEGDIHDIGKNLVALMLKNYGFRVVDLGKDVPKEDIVQAAIDEKADIIALSALMTTTMMRMKDVVELVKEKQLKTKVIIG
;
A
#
# COMPACT_ATOMS: atom_id res chain seq x y z
N MET A 1 12.81 33.70 3.35
CA MET A 1 12.83 33.35 1.92
C MET A 1 12.64 31.87 1.83
N ASN A 2 11.37 31.42 1.65
CA ASN A 2 11.06 30.01 1.42
C ASN A 2 11.45 29.69 -0.02
N ALA A 3 12.54 28.92 -0.20
CA ALA A 3 12.78 28.24 -1.44
C ALA A 3 11.61 27.26 -1.63
N ALA A 4 10.73 27.52 -2.59
CA ALA A 4 9.76 26.56 -3.04
C ALA A 4 10.55 25.32 -3.48
N ALA A 5 10.45 24.24 -2.71
CA ALA A 5 11.07 22.98 -3.05
C ALA A 5 10.53 22.60 -4.44
N SER A 6 11.43 22.59 -5.42
CA SER A 6 11.06 22.18 -6.78
C SER A 6 10.79 20.69 -6.71
N HIS A 7 9.52 20.32 -6.56
CA HIS A 7 9.11 18.91 -6.58
C HIS A 7 9.64 18.21 -7.84
N SER A 8 10.05 16.97 -7.68
CA SER A 8 10.59 16.15 -8.77
C SER A 8 9.56 15.92 -9.88
N THR A 9 10.03 15.41 -10.99
CA THR A 9 9.16 15.03 -12.12
C THR A 9 8.26 13.85 -11.75
N ILE A 10 8.74 12.93 -10.90
CA ILE A 10 7.96 11.79 -10.38
C ILE A 10 6.78 12.30 -9.54
N TYR A 11 7.06 13.17 -8.57
CA TYR A 11 6.04 13.80 -7.74
C TYR A 11 4.97 14.50 -8.59
N LYS A 12 5.40 15.33 -9.53
CA LYS A 12 4.49 16.04 -10.45
C LYS A 12 3.68 15.10 -11.31
N ALA A 13 4.24 13.99 -11.75
CA ALA A 13 3.52 12.99 -12.53
C ALA A 13 2.36 12.37 -11.74
N VAL A 14 2.57 12.04 -10.47
CA VAL A 14 1.49 11.55 -9.58
C VAL A 14 0.47 12.66 -9.31
N LEU A 15 0.92 13.85 -8.92
CA LEU A 15 0.05 14.99 -8.63
C LEU A 15 -0.90 15.29 -9.80
N ASN A 16 -0.39 15.25 -11.03
CA ASN A 16 -1.16 15.55 -12.23
C ASN A 16 -1.87 14.33 -12.85
N GLY A 17 -1.77 13.15 -12.27
CA GLY A 17 -2.36 11.92 -12.82
C GLY A 17 -1.76 11.51 -14.18
N SER A 18 -0.46 11.74 -14.38
CA SER A 18 0.23 11.54 -15.67
C SER A 18 0.65 10.07 -15.88
N MET A 19 -0.31 9.18 -16.08
CA MET A 19 -0.09 7.73 -16.27
C MET A 19 0.87 7.38 -17.41
N LYS A 20 0.98 8.25 -18.42
CA LYS A 20 1.82 7.99 -19.60
C LYS A 20 3.30 8.20 -19.30
N SER A 21 3.64 9.20 -18.50
CA SER A 21 5.03 9.58 -18.24
C SER A 21 5.61 8.93 -16.97
N ILE A 22 4.78 8.48 -16.03
CA ILE A 22 5.25 8.05 -14.71
C ILE A 22 6.36 6.99 -14.76
N LEU A 23 6.27 6.00 -15.64
CA LEU A 23 7.30 4.96 -15.73
C LEU A 23 8.62 5.51 -16.27
N ASP A 24 8.58 6.46 -17.21
CA ASP A 24 9.79 7.08 -17.75
C ASP A 24 10.47 7.96 -16.69
N GLU A 25 9.67 8.70 -15.89
CA GLU A 25 10.16 9.49 -14.77
C GLU A 25 10.78 8.62 -13.67
N VAL A 26 10.12 7.52 -13.30
CA VAL A 26 10.66 6.56 -12.32
C VAL A 26 11.97 5.95 -12.82
N LYS A 27 12.03 5.50 -14.08
CA LYS A 27 13.25 4.97 -14.70
C LYS A 27 14.39 6.00 -14.71
N ALA A 28 14.07 7.25 -15.03
CA ALA A 28 15.05 8.34 -15.02
C ALA A 28 15.58 8.60 -13.60
N GLY A 29 14.72 8.58 -12.58
CA GLY A 29 15.12 8.70 -11.17
C GLY A 29 16.06 7.56 -10.74
N LEU A 30 15.72 6.32 -11.06
CA LEU A 30 16.57 5.15 -10.80
C LEU A 30 17.92 5.24 -11.52
N ALA A 31 17.93 5.69 -12.77
CA ALA A 31 19.17 5.89 -13.56
C ALA A 31 20.06 7.00 -12.99
N GLN A 32 19.49 7.97 -12.25
CA GLN A 32 20.20 9.02 -11.52
C GLN A 32 20.66 8.57 -10.12
N GLY A 33 20.42 7.31 -9.74
CA GLY A 33 20.87 6.73 -8.48
C GLY A 33 19.87 6.89 -7.32
N MET A 34 18.61 7.24 -7.60
CA MET A 34 17.58 7.19 -6.57
C MET A 34 17.27 5.73 -6.20
N GLU A 35 17.27 5.43 -4.90
CA GLU A 35 16.88 4.11 -4.42
C GLU A 35 15.36 3.90 -4.57
N PRO A 36 14.89 2.70 -4.96
CA PRO A 36 13.47 2.42 -5.13
C PRO A 36 12.63 2.79 -3.90
N GLY A 37 13.13 2.51 -2.68
CA GLY A 37 12.46 2.86 -1.43
C GLY A 37 12.30 4.38 -1.24
N MET A 38 13.31 5.16 -1.63
CA MET A 38 13.26 6.64 -1.57
C MET A 38 12.26 7.22 -2.57
N ILE A 39 12.14 6.62 -3.75
CA ILE A 39 11.09 7.03 -4.72
C ILE A 39 9.71 6.88 -4.08
N VAL A 40 9.47 5.78 -3.37
CA VAL A 40 8.19 5.55 -2.69
C VAL A 40 8.00 6.55 -1.54
N SER A 41 8.97 6.66 -0.62
CA SER A 41 8.83 7.45 0.62
C SER A 41 8.84 8.97 0.38
N ASP A 42 9.67 9.44 -0.53
CA ASP A 42 9.98 10.86 -0.65
C ASP A 42 9.25 11.52 -1.84
N GLU A 43 8.76 10.71 -2.80
CA GLU A 43 8.10 11.20 -4.00
C GLU A 43 6.64 10.75 -4.10
N LEU A 44 6.37 9.44 -4.10
CA LEU A 44 5.03 8.92 -4.36
C LEU A 44 4.06 9.19 -3.20
N ILE A 45 4.50 8.91 -1.95
CA ILE A 45 3.65 9.13 -0.76
C ILE A 45 3.33 10.61 -0.55
N PRO A 46 4.30 11.53 -0.56
CA PRO A 46 3.98 12.94 -0.42
C PRO A 46 3.07 13.48 -1.52
N ALA A 47 3.26 13.02 -2.78
CA ALA A 47 2.42 13.43 -3.89
C ALA A 47 0.96 13.00 -3.73
N ILE A 48 0.69 11.75 -3.35
CA ILE A 48 -0.69 11.28 -3.18
C ILE A 48 -1.36 11.91 -1.96
N ASN A 49 -0.60 12.23 -0.91
CA ASN A 49 -1.12 12.97 0.23
C ASN A 49 -1.56 14.38 -0.18
N GLU A 50 -0.75 15.09 -0.98
CA GLU A 50 -1.16 16.40 -1.51
C GLU A 50 -2.39 16.30 -2.40
N VAL A 51 -2.53 15.25 -3.20
CA VAL A 51 -3.76 14.98 -3.99
C VAL A 51 -4.97 14.85 -3.06
N GLY A 52 -4.84 14.13 -1.94
CA GLY A 52 -5.86 14.01 -0.90
C GLY A 52 -6.25 15.36 -0.33
N ASP A 53 -5.27 16.17 0.07
CA ASP A 53 -5.48 17.52 0.61
C ASP A 53 -6.18 18.44 -0.41
N LEU A 54 -5.79 18.37 -1.68
CA LEU A 54 -6.41 19.14 -2.76
C LEU A 54 -7.85 18.71 -3.03
N PHE A 55 -8.14 17.43 -2.87
CA PHE A 55 -9.49 16.89 -2.99
C PHE A 55 -10.37 17.36 -1.81
N GLU A 56 -9.88 17.29 -0.57
CA GLU A 56 -10.58 17.81 0.61
C GLU A 56 -10.86 19.32 0.52
N GLN A 57 -9.92 20.07 -0.05
CA GLN A 57 -10.06 21.50 -0.30
C GLN A 57 -10.96 21.83 -1.53
N GLN A 58 -11.54 20.82 -2.16
CA GLN A 58 -12.38 20.97 -3.37
C GLN A 58 -11.66 21.63 -4.56
N LYS A 59 -10.32 21.58 -4.58
CA LYS A 59 -9.48 22.01 -5.71
C LYS A 59 -9.31 20.91 -6.75
N TYR A 60 -9.29 19.65 -6.29
CA TYR A 60 -9.34 18.47 -7.13
C TYR A 60 -10.71 17.81 -7.01
N PHE A 61 -11.13 17.16 -8.08
CA PHE A 61 -12.37 16.41 -8.15
C PHE A 61 -12.06 14.92 -8.33
N LEU A 62 -13.09 14.08 -8.21
CA LEU A 62 -12.96 12.63 -8.26
C LEU A 62 -12.14 12.12 -9.48
N PRO A 63 -12.29 12.65 -10.71
CA PRO A 63 -11.47 12.21 -11.84
C PRO A 63 -9.96 12.42 -11.65
N GLN A 64 -9.55 13.55 -11.05
CA GLN A 64 -8.14 13.82 -10.77
C GLN A 64 -7.60 12.88 -9.68
N LEU A 65 -8.39 12.68 -8.60
CA LEU A 65 -8.04 11.74 -7.54
C LEU A 65 -7.81 10.33 -8.10
N ILE A 66 -8.73 9.83 -8.92
CA ILE A 66 -8.61 8.51 -9.57
C ILE A 66 -7.37 8.46 -10.47
N ALA A 67 -7.16 9.47 -11.31
CA ALA A 67 -6.01 9.50 -12.23
C ALA A 67 -4.68 9.49 -11.47
N SER A 68 -4.57 10.23 -10.37
CA SER A 68 -3.37 10.25 -9.52
C SER A 68 -3.15 8.91 -8.82
N ALA A 69 -4.22 8.31 -8.30
CA ALA A 69 -4.16 6.99 -7.66
C ALA A 69 -3.69 5.89 -8.63
N GLU A 70 -4.23 5.86 -9.85
CA GLU A 70 -3.81 4.90 -10.89
C GLU A 70 -2.36 5.16 -11.35
N THR A 71 -1.94 6.43 -11.39
CA THR A 71 -0.55 6.80 -11.72
C THR A 71 0.40 6.28 -10.65
N MET A 72 0.09 6.48 -9.37
CA MET A 72 0.88 5.96 -8.27
C MET A 72 0.94 4.43 -8.27
N LYS A 73 -0.21 3.77 -8.46
CA LYS A 73 -0.29 2.30 -8.54
C LYS A 73 0.65 1.75 -9.60
N LYS A 74 0.66 2.33 -10.78
CA LYS A 74 1.55 1.93 -11.89
C LYS A 74 3.04 2.08 -11.54
N ALA A 75 3.41 3.14 -10.82
CA ALA A 75 4.78 3.32 -10.32
C ALA A 75 5.17 2.25 -9.29
N ILE A 76 4.27 1.95 -8.35
CA ILE A 76 4.48 0.93 -7.31
C ILE A 76 4.65 -0.46 -7.94
N GLU A 77 3.77 -0.86 -8.86
CA GLU A 77 3.86 -2.14 -9.58
C GLU A 77 5.22 -2.31 -10.29
N TYR A 78 5.77 -1.23 -10.83
CA TYR A 78 7.09 -1.25 -11.47
C TYR A 78 8.24 -1.37 -10.45
N LEU A 79 8.13 -0.71 -9.29
CA LEU A 79 9.17 -0.71 -8.25
C LEU A 79 9.15 -1.97 -7.37
N GLU A 80 8.01 -2.65 -7.27
CA GLU A 80 7.82 -3.81 -6.37
C GLU A 80 8.90 -4.91 -6.52
N PRO A 81 9.28 -5.36 -7.73
CA PRO A 81 10.33 -6.37 -7.88
C PRO A 81 11.70 -5.92 -7.37
N MET A 82 11.98 -4.61 -7.41
CA MET A 82 13.26 -4.02 -6.99
C MET A 82 13.33 -3.87 -5.46
N LEU A 83 12.18 -3.74 -4.80
CA LEU A 83 12.06 -3.61 -3.36
C LEU A 83 12.03 -4.97 -2.64
N SER A 84 11.69 -6.03 -3.35
CA SER A 84 11.60 -7.39 -2.81
C SER A 84 12.97 -8.08 -2.62
N SER A 85 14.09 -7.42 -2.91
CA SER A 85 15.44 -7.98 -2.91
C SER A 85 16.17 -7.92 -1.56
N GLY A 86 15.46 -7.76 -0.45
CA GLY A 86 16.06 -7.77 0.90
C GLY A 86 16.57 -9.17 1.31
N ASP A 87 17.77 -9.23 1.89
CA ASP A 87 18.48 -10.43 2.33
C ASP A 87 17.62 -11.47 3.06
N GLU A 88 17.68 -12.72 2.59
CA GLU A 88 16.89 -13.85 3.09
C GLU A 88 17.52 -14.57 4.32
N THR A 89 18.10 -13.87 5.27
CA THR A 89 18.76 -14.49 6.42
C THR A 89 18.03 -14.25 7.74
N GLY A 90 17.18 -15.19 8.15
CA GLY A 90 16.54 -15.22 9.46
C GLY A 90 15.08 -15.69 9.46
N PRO A 91 14.50 -16.05 10.63
CA PRO A 91 13.08 -16.37 10.74
C PRO A 91 12.28 -15.09 10.44
N LYS A 92 11.70 -15.03 9.26
CA LYS A 92 10.89 -13.89 8.83
C LYS A 92 9.53 -13.95 9.53
N VAL A 93 9.16 -12.87 10.22
CA VAL A 93 7.78 -12.66 10.67
C VAL A 93 6.88 -12.70 9.45
N THR A 94 5.88 -13.58 9.48
CA THR A 94 4.92 -13.76 8.39
C THR A 94 3.68 -12.92 8.65
N ILE A 95 3.32 -12.09 7.69
CA ILE A 95 2.17 -11.18 7.74
C ILE A 95 1.20 -11.55 6.61
N VAL A 96 -0.03 -11.91 6.95
CA VAL A 96 -1.13 -11.98 5.98
C VAL A 96 -1.81 -10.62 5.95
N ILE A 97 -1.95 -10.02 4.78
CA ILE A 97 -2.58 -8.71 4.62
C ILE A 97 -3.74 -8.78 3.63
N ALA A 98 -4.85 -8.13 3.94
CA ALA A 98 -6.05 -8.11 3.10
C ALA A 98 -6.84 -6.82 3.25
N THR A 99 -7.51 -6.39 2.19
CA THR A 99 -8.66 -5.48 2.27
C THR A 99 -9.92 -6.32 2.50
N VAL A 100 -10.67 -5.99 3.54
CA VAL A 100 -11.78 -6.81 4.03
C VAL A 100 -12.95 -6.87 3.02
N GLU A 101 -13.83 -7.86 3.21
CA GLU A 101 -15.02 -8.09 2.39
C GLU A 101 -15.88 -6.82 2.22
N GLY A 102 -16.28 -6.55 0.99
CA GLY A 102 -17.07 -5.38 0.61
C GLY A 102 -16.26 -4.12 0.36
N ASP A 103 -14.93 -4.14 0.59
CA ASP A 103 -14.06 -3.01 0.33
C ASP A 103 -13.10 -3.29 -0.83
N ILE A 104 -13.05 -2.38 -1.80
CA ILE A 104 -12.21 -2.51 -3.00
C ILE A 104 -11.02 -1.54 -3.00
N HIS A 105 -10.88 -0.72 -1.95
CA HIS A 105 -9.83 0.28 -1.84
C HIS A 105 -8.55 -0.36 -1.29
N ASP A 106 -7.62 -0.68 -2.17
CA ASP A 106 -6.42 -1.45 -1.85
C ASP A 106 -5.09 -0.70 -2.04
N ILE A 107 -5.10 0.54 -2.50
CA ILE A 107 -3.87 1.31 -2.76
C ILE A 107 -3.05 1.47 -1.47
N GLY A 108 -3.68 1.89 -0.39
CA GLY A 108 -3.01 2.04 0.91
C GLY A 108 -2.45 0.71 1.42
N LYS A 109 -3.25 -0.36 1.33
CA LYS A 109 -2.82 -1.72 1.69
C LYS A 109 -1.60 -2.17 0.86
N ASN A 110 -1.63 -1.98 -0.46
CA ASN A 110 -0.55 -2.37 -1.35
C ASN A 110 0.75 -1.63 -1.02
N LEU A 111 0.65 -0.35 -0.66
CA LEU A 111 1.80 0.44 -0.23
C LEU A 111 2.38 -0.09 1.09
N VAL A 112 1.54 -0.39 2.07
CA VAL A 112 1.97 -0.97 3.35
C VAL A 112 2.61 -2.34 3.12
N ALA A 113 2.00 -3.20 2.30
CA ALA A 113 2.56 -4.51 1.94
C ALA A 113 3.95 -4.39 1.31
N LEU A 114 4.12 -3.43 0.41
CA LEU A 114 5.39 -3.14 -0.24
C LEU A 114 6.46 -2.71 0.76
N MET A 115 6.13 -1.78 1.66
CA MET A 115 7.05 -1.33 2.69
C MET A 115 7.45 -2.45 3.66
N LEU A 116 6.49 -3.29 4.08
CA LEU A 116 6.77 -4.43 4.94
C LEU A 116 7.71 -5.45 4.27
N LYS A 117 7.50 -5.74 2.98
CA LYS A 117 8.44 -6.57 2.19
C LYS A 117 9.84 -5.97 2.16
N ASN A 118 9.95 -4.64 1.98
CA ASN A 118 11.23 -3.92 1.99
C ASN A 118 11.95 -3.99 3.34
N TYR A 119 11.20 -4.05 4.45
CA TYR A 119 11.76 -4.28 5.80
C TYR A 119 12.06 -5.74 6.10
N GLY A 120 11.95 -6.64 5.12
CA GLY A 120 12.33 -8.06 5.26
C GLY A 120 11.24 -8.95 5.85
N PHE A 121 10.00 -8.48 6.01
CA PHE A 121 8.87 -9.32 6.39
C PHE A 121 8.43 -10.22 5.23
N ARG A 122 7.96 -11.44 5.57
CA ARG A 122 7.26 -12.28 4.61
C ARG A 122 5.80 -11.85 4.55
N VAL A 123 5.39 -11.22 3.44
CA VAL A 123 4.03 -10.68 3.28
C VAL A 123 3.26 -11.51 2.27
N VAL A 124 2.14 -12.09 2.73
CA VAL A 124 1.15 -12.78 1.92
C VAL A 124 -0.04 -11.84 1.72
N ASP A 125 -0.12 -11.25 0.54
CA ASP A 125 -1.18 -10.31 0.18
C ASP A 125 -2.34 -11.07 -0.49
N LEU A 126 -3.50 -11.05 0.16
CA LEU A 126 -4.71 -11.72 -0.33
C LEU A 126 -5.55 -10.84 -1.28
N GLY A 127 -5.13 -9.57 -1.48
CA GLY A 127 -5.87 -8.65 -2.32
C GLY A 127 -6.98 -7.90 -1.59
N LYS A 128 -8.07 -7.68 -2.29
CA LYS A 128 -9.22 -6.89 -1.83
C LYS A 128 -10.51 -7.69 -1.86
N ASP A 129 -11.54 -7.20 -1.14
CA ASP A 129 -12.85 -7.85 -1.04
C ASP A 129 -12.74 -9.30 -0.55
N VAL A 130 -11.93 -9.51 0.50
CA VAL A 130 -11.58 -10.86 0.98
C VAL A 130 -12.48 -11.24 2.15
N PRO A 131 -13.20 -12.38 2.07
CA PRO A 131 -14.02 -12.90 3.15
C PRO A 131 -13.18 -13.22 4.41
N LYS A 132 -13.76 -13.06 5.58
CA LYS A 132 -13.08 -13.32 6.87
C LYS A 132 -12.57 -14.76 6.99
N GLU A 133 -13.30 -15.72 6.45
CA GLU A 133 -12.94 -17.13 6.45
C GLU A 133 -11.63 -17.36 5.68
N ASP A 134 -11.49 -16.74 4.51
CA ASP A 134 -10.31 -16.86 3.67
C ASP A 134 -9.10 -16.18 4.30
N ILE A 135 -9.29 -15.01 4.94
CA ILE A 135 -8.23 -14.30 5.67
C ILE A 135 -7.70 -15.17 6.81
N VAL A 136 -8.59 -15.72 7.62
CA VAL A 136 -8.21 -16.53 8.77
C VAL A 136 -7.63 -17.88 8.34
N GLN A 137 -8.16 -18.50 7.28
CA GLN A 137 -7.61 -19.73 6.73
C GLN A 137 -6.20 -19.53 6.19
N ALA A 138 -5.98 -18.46 5.42
CA ALA A 138 -4.64 -18.12 4.93
C ALA A 138 -3.65 -17.89 6.10
N ALA A 139 -4.08 -17.26 7.18
CA ALA A 139 -3.24 -17.06 8.35
C ALA A 139 -2.85 -18.39 9.03
N ILE A 140 -3.74 -19.38 9.03
CA ILE A 140 -3.46 -20.73 9.55
C ILE A 140 -2.48 -21.45 8.63
N ASP A 141 -2.75 -21.48 7.33
CA ASP A 141 -1.96 -22.21 6.33
C ASP A 141 -0.52 -21.68 6.24
N GLU A 142 -0.37 -20.37 6.30
CA GLU A 142 0.90 -19.67 6.24
C GLU A 142 1.61 -19.54 7.60
N LYS A 143 0.97 -20.01 8.69
CA LYS A 143 1.45 -19.86 10.07
C LYS A 143 1.79 -18.39 10.38
N ALA A 144 0.89 -17.50 10.00
CA ALA A 144 1.12 -16.07 10.10
C ALA A 144 1.21 -15.60 11.55
N ASP A 145 2.20 -14.76 11.84
CA ASP A 145 2.37 -14.10 13.13
C ASP A 145 1.39 -12.93 13.26
N ILE A 146 1.07 -12.29 12.14
CA ILE A 146 0.23 -11.09 12.08
C ILE A 146 -0.79 -11.20 10.93
N ILE A 147 -2.02 -10.80 11.20
CA ILE A 147 -3.03 -10.46 10.20
C ILE A 147 -3.15 -8.93 10.15
N ALA A 148 -2.94 -8.33 8.98
CA ALA A 148 -3.10 -6.90 8.76
C ALA A 148 -4.35 -6.66 7.90
N LEU A 149 -5.30 -5.86 8.41
CA LEU A 149 -6.57 -5.59 7.76
C LEU A 149 -6.66 -4.14 7.33
N SER A 150 -7.17 -3.92 6.13
CA SER A 150 -7.44 -2.59 5.58
C SER A 150 -8.92 -2.43 5.24
N ALA A 151 -9.48 -1.26 5.57
CA ALA A 151 -10.80 -0.81 5.12
C ALA A 151 -10.80 0.71 5.05
N LEU A 152 -11.34 1.27 3.97
CA LEU A 152 -11.47 2.72 3.81
C LEU A 152 -12.86 3.23 4.25
N MET A 153 -13.91 2.43 4.05
CA MET A 153 -15.28 2.84 4.31
C MET A 153 -15.72 2.48 5.73
N THR A 154 -16.46 3.37 6.39
CA THR A 154 -17.04 3.10 7.72
C THR A 154 -17.96 1.88 7.73
N THR A 155 -18.61 1.59 6.62
CA THR A 155 -19.50 0.43 6.45
C THR A 155 -18.74 -0.89 6.43
N THR A 156 -17.50 -0.89 5.93
CA THR A 156 -16.64 -2.08 5.82
C THR A 156 -15.73 -2.28 7.03
N MET A 157 -15.50 -1.24 7.85
CA MET A 157 -14.72 -1.35 9.09
C MET A 157 -15.27 -2.41 10.06
N MET A 158 -16.59 -2.65 10.07
CA MET A 158 -17.18 -3.70 10.90
C MET A 158 -16.72 -5.10 10.49
N ARG A 159 -16.34 -5.32 9.23
CA ARG A 159 -15.78 -6.59 8.76
C ARG A 159 -14.44 -6.91 9.41
N MET A 160 -13.65 -5.88 9.79
CA MET A 160 -12.42 -6.11 10.58
C MET A 160 -12.74 -6.74 11.94
N LYS A 161 -13.83 -6.31 12.59
CA LYS A 161 -14.29 -6.89 13.84
C LYS A 161 -14.65 -8.37 13.65
N ASP A 162 -15.35 -8.71 12.57
CA ASP A 162 -15.76 -10.08 12.26
C ASP A 162 -14.52 -11.01 12.12
N VAL A 163 -13.43 -10.50 11.51
CA VAL A 163 -12.14 -11.24 11.43
C VAL A 163 -11.54 -11.44 12.82
N VAL A 164 -11.50 -10.38 13.66
CA VAL A 164 -10.97 -10.47 15.03
C VAL A 164 -11.75 -11.48 15.87
N GLU A 165 -13.07 -11.51 15.73
CA GLU A 165 -13.93 -12.46 16.45
C GLU A 165 -13.64 -13.90 15.99
N LEU A 166 -13.50 -14.14 14.70
CA LEU A 166 -13.17 -15.48 14.17
C LEU A 166 -11.76 -15.95 14.60
N VAL A 167 -10.76 -15.05 14.64
CA VAL A 167 -9.42 -15.35 15.17
C VAL A 167 -9.49 -15.79 16.63
N LYS A 168 -10.30 -15.11 17.46
CA LYS A 168 -10.52 -15.45 18.86
C LYS A 168 -11.26 -16.79 19.01
N GLU A 169 -12.32 -17.00 18.23
CA GLU A 169 -13.11 -18.25 18.24
C GLU A 169 -12.21 -19.46 17.91
N LYS A 170 -11.34 -19.31 16.92
CA LYS A 170 -10.37 -20.36 16.56
C LYS A 170 -9.15 -20.43 17.48
N GLN A 171 -9.09 -19.62 18.53
CA GLN A 171 -8.00 -19.57 19.52
C GLN A 171 -6.59 -19.40 18.89
N LEU A 172 -6.50 -18.66 17.79
CA LEU A 172 -5.23 -18.40 17.14
C LEU A 172 -4.38 -17.42 17.96
N LYS A 173 -3.06 -17.65 17.99
CA LYS A 173 -2.10 -16.74 18.63
C LYS A 173 -1.70 -15.56 17.73
N THR A 174 -2.15 -15.57 16.50
CA THR A 174 -1.89 -14.53 15.49
C THR A 174 -2.41 -13.17 15.97
N LYS A 175 -1.58 -12.14 15.90
CA LYS A 175 -1.97 -10.77 16.23
C LYS A 175 -2.73 -10.16 15.07
N VAL A 176 -3.74 -9.33 15.37
CA VAL A 176 -4.49 -8.59 14.34
C VAL A 176 -4.18 -7.11 14.47
N ILE A 177 -3.77 -6.49 13.39
CA ILE A 177 -3.61 -5.04 13.24
C ILE A 177 -4.61 -4.52 12.20
N ILE A 178 -5.07 -3.30 12.38
CA ILE A 178 -6.07 -2.66 11.52
C ILE A 178 -5.59 -1.29 11.09
N GLY A 179 -5.91 -0.89 9.85
CA GLY A 179 -5.54 0.40 9.27
C GLY A 179 -6.34 0.73 8.01
#